data_72da700fc9ed825fa982daee5e3fda58
#
_entry.id   72da700fc9ed825fa982daee5e3fda58
#
_cell.length_a   1.000
_cell.length_b   1.000
_cell.length_c   1.000
_cell.angle_alpha   90.00
_cell.angle_beta   90.00
_cell.angle_gamma   90.00
#
_symmetry.space_group_name_H-M   'P 1'
#
loop_
_entity.id
_entity.type
_entity.pdbx_description
1 polymer ?
#
loop_
_entity_poly.entity_id
_entity_poly.type
_entity_poly.pdbx_seq_one_letter_code
_entity_poly.pdbx_strand_id
1 'polypeptide(L)' 'MLDREELTNIINPRINRILQYAEAALPQSQFRAFRRLVLNEFGDNGMVQDLNKMERNGQE' A
#
# COMPACT_ATOMS: atom_id res chain seq x y z
N MET A 1 -1.27 5.27 -20.22
CA MET A 1 -1.94 5.47 -18.93
C MET A 1 -1.91 4.18 -18.12
N LEU A 2 -1.51 4.25 -16.87
CA LEU A 2 -1.45 3.07 -16.02
C LEU A 2 -2.84 2.69 -15.54
N ASP A 3 -3.18 1.41 -15.64
CA ASP A 3 -4.40 0.94 -15.01
C ASP A 3 -4.11 0.51 -13.57
N ARG A 4 -5.17 0.12 -12.84
CA ARG A 4 -5.07 -0.24 -11.43
C ARG A 4 -4.16 -1.45 -11.23
N GLU A 5 -4.24 -2.43 -12.11
CA GLU A 5 -3.44 -3.64 -12.00
C GLU A 5 -1.96 -3.34 -12.18
N GLU A 6 -1.62 -2.52 -13.17
CA GLU A 6 -0.22 -2.14 -13.39
C GLU A 6 0.32 -1.36 -12.20
N LEU A 7 -0.48 -0.45 -11.65
CA LEU A 7 -0.08 0.32 -10.48
C LEU A 7 0.18 -0.60 -9.29
N THR A 8 -0.71 -1.55 -9.05
CA THR A 8 -0.56 -2.52 -7.97
C THR A 8 0.71 -3.34 -8.16
N ASN A 9 1.02 -3.75 -9.38
CA ASN A 9 2.21 -4.52 -9.68
C ASN A 9 3.49 -3.73 -9.43
N ILE A 10 3.45 -2.42 -9.56
CA ILE A 10 4.60 -1.57 -9.25
C ILE A 10 4.74 -1.38 -7.73
N ILE A 11 3.63 -1.21 -7.05
CA ILE A 11 3.62 -0.85 -5.62
C ILE A 11 3.91 -2.05 -4.73
N ASN A 12 3.33 -3.22 -5.03
CA ASN A 12 3.47 -4.39 -4.16
C ASN A 12 4.92 -4.78 -3.87
N PRO A 13 5.83 -4.82 -4.86
CA PRO A 13 7.22 -5.13 -4.55
C PRO A 13 7.86 -4.09 -3.64
N ARG A 14 7.46 -2.84 -3.75
CA ARG A 14 7.99 -1.78 -2.90
C ARG A 14 7.49 -1.90 -1.47
N ILE A 15 6.23 -2.24 -1.30
CA ILE A 15 5.67 -2.50 0.02
C ILE A 15 6.43 -3.64 0.69
N ASN A 16 6.69 -4.73 -0.04
CA ASN A 16 7.43 -5.86 0.50
C ASN A 16 8.84 -5.46 0.94
N ARG A 17 9.52 -4.61 0.17
CA ARG A 17 10.83 -4.12 0.54
C ARG A 17 10.79 -3.25 1.79
N ILE A 18 9.81 -2.36 1.89
CA ILE A 18 9.64 -1.52 3.07
C ILE A 18 9.44 -2.40 4.29
N LEU A 19 8.62 -3.43 4.19
CA LEU A 19 8.37 -4.34 5.30
C LEU A 19 9.61 -5.13 5.68
N GLN A 20 10.43 -5.53 4.70
CA GLN A 20 11.69 -6.20 4.99
C GLN A 20 12.66 -5.30 5.74
N TYR A 21 12.75 -4.03 5.35
CA TYR A 21 13.60 -3.07 6.03
C TYR A 21 13.11 -2.85 7.47
N ALA A 22 11.82 -2.73 7.64
CA ALA A 22 11.22 -2.53 8.97
C ALA A 22 11.45 -3.75 9.85
N GLU A 23 11.31 -4.95 9.30
CA GLU A 23 11.56 -6.17 10.06
C GLU A 23 12.98 -6.23 10.61
N ALA A 24 13.95 -5.76 9.81
CA ALA A 24 15.34 -5.73 10.23
C ALA A 24 15.60 -4.65 11.26
N ALA A 25 14.82 -3.57 11.28
CA ALA A 25 15.08 -2.39 12.11
C ALA A 25 14.25 -2.35 13.39
N LEU A 26 13.11 -3.03 13.44
CA LEU A 26 12.16 -2.90 14.54
C LEU A 26 12.04 -4.20 15.33
N PRO A 27 11.78 -4.12 16.67
CA PRO A 27 11.38 -5.30 17.43
C PRO A 27 10.10 -5.91 16.86
N GLN A 28 9.92 -7.21 17.07
CA GLN A 28 8.83 -7.95 16.44
C GLN A 28 7.46 -7.37 16.74
N SER A 29 7.20 -6.96 17.99
CA SER A 29 5.91 -6.40 18.36
C SER A 29 5.63 -5.08 17.64
N GLN A 30 6.65 -4.25 17.50
CA GLN A 30 6.52 -2.98 16.78
C GLN A 30 6.41 -3.20 15.29
N PHE A 31 7.10 -4.20 14.77
CA PHE A 31 7.00 -4.53 13.37
C PHE A 31 5.58 -4.97 12.99
N ARG A 32 4.93 -5.76 13.84
CA ARG A 32 3.55 -6.19 13.56
C ARG A 32 2.60 -5.01 13.43
N ALA A 33 2.73 -4.04 14.33
CA ALA A 33 1.90 -2.83 14.28
C ALA A 33 2.21 -2.02 13.03
N PHE A 34 3.48 -1.85 12.73
CA PHE A 34 3.92 -1.13 11.54
C PHE A 34 3.40 -1.78 10.27
N ARG A 35 3.51 -3.10 10.18
CA ARG A 35 3.04 -3.86 9.02
C ARG A 35 1.55 -3.62 8.79
N ARG A 36 0.76 -3.66 9.87
CA ARG A 36 -0.68 -3.41 9.77
C ARG A 36 -0.97 -2.01 9.24
N LEU A 37 -0.26 -1.02 9.74
CA LEU A 37 -0.44 0.37 9.30
C LEU A 37 -0.09 0.54 7.82
N VAL A 38 1.02 -0.06 7.39
CA VAL A 38 1.44 0.01 5.99
C VAL A 38 0.42 -0.64 5.08
N LEU A 39 -0.05 -1.83 5.44
CA LEU A 39 -1.03 -2.55 4.62
C LEU A 39 -2.36 -1.81 4.56
N ASN A 40 -2.77 -1.15 5.65
CA ASN A 40 -3.96 -0.31 5.63
C ASN A 40 -3.79 0.88 4.71
N GLU A 41 -2.61 1.51 4.76
CA GLU A 41 -2.37 2.71 3.97
C GLU A 41 -2.43 2.43 2.47
N PHE A 42 -1.93 1.27 2.05
CA PHE A 42 -1.94 0.89 0.63
C PHE A 42 -3.11 -0.02 0.26
N GLY A 43 -3.97 -0.35 1.22
CA GLY A 43 -5.10 -1.24 1.00
C GLY A 43 -6.43 -0.50 0.84
N ASP A 44 -7.50 -1.17 1.26
CA ASP A 44 -8.87 -0.72 1.02
C ASP A 44 -9.19 0.61 1.71
N ASN A 45 -8.55 0.90 2.85
CA ASN A 45 -8.83 2.11 3.62
C ASN A 45 -7.89 3.26 3.28
N GLY A 46 -6.95 3.03 2.36
CA GLY A 46 -5.98 4.06 1.99
C GLY A 46 -5.92 4.25 0.48
N MET A 47 -4.82 3.79 -0.13
CA MET A 47 -4.56 4.03 -1.54
C MET A 47 -5.67 3.50 -2.45
N VAL A 48 -6.20 2.31 -2.17
CA VAL A 48 -7.26 1.73 -3.01
C VAL A 48 -8.51 2.60 -2.97
N GLN A 49 -8.85 3.12 -1.80
CA GLN A 49 -9.99 4.03 -1.68
C GLN A 49 -9.78 5.30 -2.48
N ASP A 50 -8.57 5.86 -2.42
CA ASP A 50 -8.23 7.06 -3.16
C ASP A 50 -8.29 6.82 -4.66
N LEU A 51 -7.80 5.66 -5.12
CA LEU A 51 -7.87 5.29 -6.53
C LEU A 51 -9.32 5.17 -6.99
N ASN A 52 -10.18 4.60 -6.17
CA ASN A 52 -11.61 4.50 -6.49
C ASN A 52 -12.23 5.87 -6.65
N LYS A 53 -11.88 6.80 -5.77
CA LYS A 53 -12.39 8.17 -5.86
C LYS A 53 -11.91 8.86 -7.14
N MET A 54 -10.65 8.66 -7.50
CA MET A 54 -10.09 9.24 -8.71
C MET A 54 -10.77 8.69 -9.96
N GLU A 55 -10.99 7.38 -10.00
CA GLU A 55 -11.68 6.77 -11.12
C GLU A 55 -13.10 7.30 -11.27
N ARG A 56 -13.79 7.45 -10.13
CA ARG A 56 -15.16 7.96 -10.14
C ARG A 56 -15.21 9.39 -10.63
N ASN A 57 -14.27 10.23 -10.18
CA ASN A 57 -14.22 11.61 -10.62
C ASN A 57 -13.82 11.73 -12.08
N GLY A 58 -12.98 10.84 -12.54
CA GLY A 58 -12.52 10.86 -13.92
C GLY A 58 -13.58 10.50 -14.93
N GLN A 59 -14.67 9.87 -14.49
CA GLN A 59 -15.76 9.49 -15.38
C GLN A 59 -16.75 10.60 -15.61
N GLU A 60 -16.65 11.67 -14.90
CA GLU A 60 -17.51 12.82 -15.12
C GLU A 60 -16.96 13.72 -16.21
#